data_9e87fd59b86f8752a13280ea8e54eee8
#
_entry.id   9e87fd59b86f8752a13280ea8e54eee8
#
_cell.length_a   1.000
_cell.length_b   1.000
_cell.length_c   1.000
_cell.angle_alpha   90.00
_cell.angle_beta   90.00
_cell.angle_gamma   90.00
#
_symmetry.space_group_name_H-M   'P 1'
#
loop_
_entity.id
_entity.type
_entity.pdbx_description
1 polymer ?
#
loop_
_entity_poly.entity_id
_entity_poly.type
_entity_poly.pdbx_seq_one_letter_code
_entity_poly.pdbx_strand_id
1 'polypeptide(L)'
;MDRLTTLMDRFQLAVRAAGPGEANLIALADAAGEPFRILYFTRGPLPRLAAEALMWAARVEWSGQSNPFLAALPEIVDYEVTGNAEAQGLVRLMQEEAEGQHCGAQSVINRLGEVLMVRLLRNQIQKGATEPGLLAGLADPRLSRAIVAMHDHPGRLWTNADLAQEAGLSLSRFSELFGAEVGETPIGYLRRWRLILAHQDLMRGDRVEAVARRYAYGSPEGFTRAFRKAYGVAPVSLRTVAA
;
A
#
# COMPACT_ATOMS: atom_id res chain seq x y z
N MET A 1 -8.74 15.88 2.15
CA MET A 1 -8.66 14.60 2.89
C MET A 1 -7.50 13.81 2.31
N ASP A 2 -6.57 13.43 3.13
CA ASP A 2 -5.40 12.66 2.69
C ASP A 2 -5.76 11.16 2.68
N ARG A 3 -5.76 10.56 1.49
CA ARG A 3 -6.19 9.17 1.26
C ARG A 3 -5.08 8.15 1.48
N LEU A 4 -3.83 8.60 1.55
CA LEU A 4 -2.66 7.74 1.57
C LEU A 4 -1.83 7.82 2.86
N THR A 5 -1.89 8.94 3.59
CA THR A 5 -1.03 9.15 4.78
C THR A 5 -1.13 8.01 5.78
N THR A 6 -2.32 7.71 6.29
CA THR A 6 -2.50 6.62 7.27
C THR A 6 -1.99 5.28 6.76
N LEU A 7 -2.16 5.03 5.46
CA LEU A 7 -1.68 3.80 4.83
C LEU A 7 -0.15 3.77 4.71
N MET A 8 0.47 4.88 4.31
CA MET A 8 1.94 4.98 4.23
C MET A 8 2.60 4.89 5.61
N ASP A 9 2.00 5.49 6.64
CA ASP A 9 2.48 5.40 8.02
C ASP A 9 2.42 3.97 8.57
N ARG A 10 1.42 3.20 8.17
CA ARG A 10 1.19 1.83 8.63
C ARG A 10 2.00 0.79 7.86
N PHE A 11 2.25 1.02 6.58
CA PHE A 11 3.01 0.12 5.72
C PHE A 11 4.30 0.80 5.28
N GLN A 12 5.27 0.80 6.20
CA GLN A 12 6.59 1.30 5.90
C GLN A 12 7.17 0.55 4.70
N LEU A 13 7.78 1.29 3.81
CA LEU A 13 8.52 0.71 2.70
C LEU A 13 10.00 1.03 2.82
N ALA A 14 10.80 0.14 2.29
CA ALA A 14 12.23 0.34 2.11
C ALA A 14 12.54 0.29 0.61
N VAL A 15 13.31 1.25 0.14
CA VAL A 15 13.79 1.30 -1.24
C VAL A 15 15.31 1.30 -1.23
N ARG A 16 15.90 0.34 -1.95
CA ARG A 16 17.33 0.26 -2.10
C ARG A 16 17.70 0.14 -3.57
N ALA A 17 18.82 0.72 -3.96
CA ALA A 17 19.40 0.46 -5.27
C ALA A 17 19.62 -1.05 -5.44
N ALA A 18 19.32 -1.57 -6.62
CA ALA A 18 19.43 -3.00 -6.91
C ALA A 18 19.79 -3.23 -8.37
N GLY A 19 20.53 -4.30 -8.65
CA GLY A 19 20.76 -4.72 -10.03
C GLY A 19 19.46 -5.22 -10.69
N PRO A 20 19.41 -5.29 -12.03
CA PRO A 20 18.19 -5.68 -12.76
C PRO A 20 17.59 -7.02 -12.35
N GLY A 21 18.41 -7.99 -11.91
CA GLY A 21 17.95 -9.31 -11.48
C GLY A 21 17.22 -9.33 -10.13
N GLU A 22 17.39 -8.30 -9.29
CA GLU A 22 16.78 -8.17 -7.97
C GLU A 22 15.74 -7.06 -7.90
N ALA A 23 15.78 -6.12 -8.86
CA ALA A 23 14.93 -4.95 -8.87
C ALA A 23 13.47 -5.33 -9.15
N ASN A 24 12.56 -4.50 -8.65
CA ASN A 24 11.14 -4.52 -8.99
C ASN A 24 10.58 -3.12 -9.26
N LEU A 25 11.44 -2.11 -9.22
CA LEU A 25 11.16 -0.74 -9.60
C LEU A 25 12.27 -0.29 -10.54
N ILE A 26 11.89 0.21 -11.71
CA ILE A 26 12.84 0.67 -12.74
C ILE A 26 12.40 1.98 -13.34
N ALA A 27 13.37 2.79 -13.72
CA ALA A 27 13.16 3.97 -14.55
C ALA A 27 13.82 3.74 -15.92
N LEU A 28 13.12 4.12 -16.97
CA LEU A 28 13.55 4.00 -18.35
C LEU A 28 13.83 5.39 -18.94
N ALA A 29 14.92 5.50 -19.69
CA ALA A 29 15.30 6.70 -20.44
C ALA A 29 14.87 6.59 -21.90
N ASP A 30 14.55 7.73 -22.49
CA ASP A 30 14.35 7.87 -23.94
C ASP A 30 15.71 7.96 -24.69
N ALA A 31 15.65 8.16 -26.01
CA ALA A 31 16.82 8.29 -26.85
C ALA A 31 17.71 9.51 -26.51
N ALA A 32 17.18 10.50 -25.81
CA ALA A 32 17.92 11.67 -25.33
C ALA A 32 18.52 11.46 -23.92
N GLY A 33 18.29 10.30 -23.32
CA GLY A 33 18.70 9.99 -21.94
C GLY A 33 17.78 10.56 -20.86
N GLU A 34 16.61 11.06 -21.24
CA GLU A 34 15.65 11.64 -20.29
C GLU A 34 14.69 10.59 -19.74
N PRO A 35 14.36 10.62 -18.42
CA PRO A 35 13.37 9.72 -17.84
C PRO A 35 12.03 9.91 -18.53
N PHE A 36 11.46 8.84 -19.10
CA PHE A 36 10.15 8.91 -19.72
C PHE A 36 9.11 7.99 -19.07
N ARG A 37 9.56 6.91 -18.41
CA ARG A 37 8.66 5.90 -17.85
C ARG A 37 9.24 5.27 -16.61
N ILE A 38 8.39 5.02 -15.60
CA ILE A 38 8.72 4.25 -14.41
C ILE A 38 7.80 3.04 -14.36
N LEU A 39 8.37 1.87 -14.15
CA LEU A 39 7.64 0.61 -14.01
C LEU A 39 7.90 0.03 -12.63
N TYR A 40 6.81 -0.30 -11.92
CA TYR A 40 6.88 -1.03 -10.66
C TYR A 40 6.18 -2.39 -10.80
N PHE A 41 6.93 -3.45 -10.58
CA PHE A 41 6.46 -4.83 -10.65
C PHE A 41 6.05 -5.27 -9.24
N THR A 42 4.76 -5.44 -9.02
CA THR A 42 4.21 -5.83 -7.72
C THR A 42 4.35 -7.32 -7.46
N ARG A 43 4.42 -8.12 -8.53
CA ARG A 43 4.53 -9.58 -8.52
C ARG A 43 5.41 -10.04 -9.67
N GLY A 44 6.13 -11.14 -9.44
CA GLY A 44 6.95 -11.76 -10.46
C GLY A 44 8.33 -11.08 -10.69
N PRO A 45 9.17 -11.72 -11.49
CA PRO A 45 10.46 -11.17 -11.89
C PRO A 45 10.30 -10.07 -12.93
N LEU A 46 11.28 -9.19 -13.03
CA LEU A 46 11.40 -8.24 -14.13
C LEU A 46 11.43 -8.98 -15.48
N PRO A 47 10.68 -8.53 -16.48
CA PRO A 47 10.87 -9.01 -17.84
C PRO A 47 12.27 -8.65 -18.33
N ARG A 48 12.76 -9.36 -19.33
CA ARG A 48 14.01 -8.98 -20.01
C ARG A 48 13.77 -7.65 -20.73
N LEU A 49 14.34 -6.58 -20.16
CA LEU A 49 14.30 -5.25 -20.75
C LEU A 49 15.50 -5.09 -21.68
N ALA A 50 15.35 -4.27 -22.71
CA ALA A 50 16.48 -3.79 -23.48
C ALA A 50 17.38 -2.97 -22.51
N ALA A 51 18.62 -3.43 -22.31
CA ALA A 51 19.55 -2.82 -21.35
C ALA A 51 19.81 -1.32 -21.64
N GLU A 52 19.67 -0.93 -22.91
CA GLU A 52 19.92 0.43 -23.42
C GLU A 52 18.90 1.46 -22.92
N ALA A 53 17.70 1.03 -22.51
CA ALA A 53 16.66 1.94 -21.99
C ALA A 53 16.64 2.02 -20.46
N LEU A 54 17.38 1.17 -19.75
CA LEU A 54 17.39 1.15 -18.30
C LEU A 54 18.28 2.27 -17.75
N MET A 55 17.66 3.25 -17.10
CA MET A 55 18.33 4.36 -16.47
C MET A 55 18.72 4.05 -15.02
N TRP A 56 17.79 3.45 -14.27
CA TRP A 56 17.96 3.18 -12.86
C TRP A 56 17.07 2.01 -12.42
N ALA A 57 17.53 1.27 -11.41
CA ALA A 57 16.80 0.12 -10.88
C ALA A 57 16.89 0.05 -9.35
N ALA A 58 15.81 -0.32 -8.71
CA ALA A 58 15.71 -0.48 -7.27
C ALA A 58 14.85 -1.67 -6.86
N ARG A 59 15.06 -2.11 -5.63
CA ARG A 59 14.19 -3.02 -4.91
C ARG A 59 13.33 -2.24 -3.93
N VAL A 60 12.01 -2.39 -4.07
CA VAL A 60 11.01 -1.89 -3.12
C VAL A 60 10.52 -3.06 -2.28
N GLU A 61 10.63 -2.93 -0.99
CA GLU A 61 10.15 -3.90 0.00
C GLU A 61 9.17 -3.21 0.94
N TRP A 62 7.99 -3.82 1.11
CA TRP A 62 6.97 -3.32 2.02
C TRP A 62 6.99 -4.12 3.31
N SER A 63 6.88 -3.43 4.43
CA SER A 63 6.72 -4.10 5.72
C SER A 63 5.38 -4.82 5.81
N GLY A 64 5.39 -6.04 6.36
CA GLY A 64 4.20 -6.86 6.59
C GLY A 64 3.80 -7.77 5.43
N GLN A 65 3.38 -8.99 5.77
CA GLN A 65 3.02 -10.04 4.80
C GLN A 65 1.69 -9.77 4.05
N SER A 66 0.84 -8.88 4.57
CA SER A 66 -0.51 -8.61 4.03
C SER A 66 -0.70 -7.12 3.79
N ASN A 67 0.05 -6.58 2.81
CA ASN A 67 -0.13 -5.18 2.42
C ASN A 67 -1.33 -5.06 1.46
N PRO A 68 -2.43 -4.36 1.86
CA PRO A 68 -3.61 -4.22 1.03
C PRO A 68 -3.38 -3.41 -0.25
N PHE A 69 -2.36 -2.56 -0.28
CA PHE A 69 -1.96 -1.87 -1.51
C PHE A 69 -1.44 -2.84 -2.56
N LEU A 70 -0.49 -3.70 -2.17
CA LEU A 70 0.07 -4.67 -3.10
C LEU A 70 -1.00 -5.61 -3.68
N ALA A 71 -1.99 -5.96 -2.84
CA ALA A 71 -3.12 -6.78 -3.30
C ALA A 71 -4.04 -6.04 -4.29
N ALA A 72 -4.13 -4.72 -4.20
CA ALA A 72 -4.98 -3.87 -5.02
C ALA A 72 -4.28 -3.30 -6.27
N LEU A 73 -2.94 -3.36 -6.32
CA LEU A 73 -2.17 -2.90 -7.47
C LEU A 73 -2.19 -3.93 -8.61
N PRO A 74 -2.19 -3.48 -9.88
CA PRO A 74 -1.95 -4.35 -11.02
C PRO A 74 -0.55 -5.00 -10.92
N GLU A 75 -0.31 -6.06 -11.67
CA GLU A 75 1.00 -6.73 -11.71
C GLU A 75 2.12 -5.76 -12.10
N ILE A 76 1.83 -4.83 -13.00
CA ILE A 76 2.74 -3.79 -13.46
C ILE A 76 2.05 -2.44 -13.27
N VAL A 77 2.64 -1.60 -12.44
CA VAL A 77 2.27 -0.19 -12.31
C VAL A 77 3.11 0.60 -13.30
N ASP A 78 2.46 1.17 -14.30
CA ASP A 78 3.09 1.96 -15.35
C ASP A 78 2.82 3.45 -15.11
N TYR A 79 3.88 4.22 -14.93
CA TYR A 79 3.84 5.66 -14.71
C TYR A 79 4.67 6.40 -15.76
N GLU A 80 4.00 6.99 -16.71
CA GLU A 80 4.62 7.88 -17.68
C GLU A 80 4.97 9.22 -17.03
N VAL A 81 6.23 9.62 -17.17
CA VAL A 81 6.76 10.85 -16.57
C VAL A 81 7.16 11.89 -17.62
N THR A 82 6.93 11.62 -18.90
CA THR A 82 7.16 12.56 -20.00
C THR A 82 6.40 13.86 -19.75
N GLY A 83 7.11 14.98 -19.79
CA GLY A 83 6.53 16.30 -19.53
C GLY A 83 6.24 16.61 -18.04
N ASN A 84 6.56 15.70 -17.13
CA ASN A 84 6.46 15.92 -15.69
C ASN A 84 7.84 16.21 -15.10
N ALA A 85 8.27 17.46 -15.13
CA ALA A 85 9.60 17.90 -14.70
C ALA A 85 9.94 17.50 -13.26
N GLU A 86 8.94 17.49 -12.35
CA GLU A 86 9.16 17.10 -10.95
C GLU A 86 9.43 15.60 -10.82
N ALA A 87 8.68 14.74 -11.53
CA ALA A 87 8.88 13.31 -11.51
C ALA A 87 10.21 12.93 -12.19
N GLN A 88 10.54 13.58 -13.32
CA GLN A 88 11.82 13.40 -13.99
C GLN A 88 12.99 13.83 -13.11
N GLY A 89 12.90 14.98 -12.43
CA GLY A 89 13.92 15.46 -11.48
C GLY A 89 14.14 14.50 -10.33
N LEU A 90 13.06 13.90 -9.79
CA LEU A 90 13.16 12.89 -8.74
C LEU A 90 13.92 11.65 -9.22
N VAL A 91 13.65 11.16 -10.42
CA VAL A 91 14.34 9.99 -11.00
C VAL A 91 15.82 10.28 -11.22
N ARG A 92 16.18 11.47 -11.77
CA ARG A 92 17.59 11.85 -11.98
C ARG A 92 18.33 11.91 -10.65
N LEU A 93 17.75 12.52 -9.62
CA LEU A 93 18.37 12.60 -8.31
C LEU A 93 18.60 11.18 -7.70
N MET A 94 17.65 10.26 -7.89
CA MET A 94 17.82 8.87 -7.45
C MET A 94 18.92 8.14 -8.23
N GLN A 95 19.08 8.43 -9.50
CA GLN A 95 20.17 7.88 -10.32
C GLN A 95 21.52 8.42 -9.85
N GLU A 96 21.66 9.74 -9.67
CA GLU A 96 22.89 10.39 -9.20
C GLU A 96 23.34 9.81 -7.85
N GLU A 97 22.43 9.60 -6.92
CA GLU A 97 22.73 8.97 -5.62
C GLU A 97 23.14 7.50 -5.76
N ALA A 98 22.52 6.75 -6.68
CA ALA A 98 22.88 5.35 -6.90
C ALA A 98 24.26 5.18 -7.54
N GLU A 99 24.67 6.09 -8.43
CA GLU A 99 25.95 6.07 -9.15
C GLU A 99 27.09 6.70 -8.34
N GLY A 100 26.79 7.76 -7.57
CA GLY A 100 27.78 8.60 -6.92
C GLY A 100 28.45 8.00 -5.68
N GLN A 101 27.96 6.89 -5.14
CA GLN A 101 28.46 6.24 -3.91
C GLN A 101 28.68 7.23 -2.75
N HIS A 102 27.86 8.27 -2.66
CA HIS A 102 27.96 9.29 -1.64
C HIS A 102 27.70 8.76 -0.22
N CYS A 103 28.30 9.38 0.79
CA CYS A 103 27.97 9.07 2.18
C CYS A 103 26.49 9.37 2.42
N GLY A 104 25.71 8.36 2.87
CA GLY A 104 24.28 8.49 3.08
C GLY A 104 23.40 8.25 1.85
N ALA A 105 23.96 7.91 0.69
CA ALA A 105 23.20 7.67 -0.55
C ALA A 105 22.03 6.70 -0.35
N GLN A 106 22.21 5.59 0.36
CA GLN A 106 21.11 4.66 0.64
C GLN A 106 19.95 5.30 1.43
N SER A 107 20.25 6.20 2.36
CA SER A 107 19.21 6.93 3.10
C SER A 107 18.44 7.91 2.20
N VAL A 108 19.14 8.57 1.30
CA VAL A 108 18.55 9.47 0.30
C VAL A 108 17.66 8.67 -0.65
N ILE A 109 18.18 7.58 -1.24
CA ILE A 109 17.43 6.69 -2.14
C ILE A 109 16.15 6.17 -1.47
N ASN A 110 16.23 5.77 -0.20
CA ASN A 110 15.06 5.29 0.52
C ASN A 110 13.96 6.38 0.60
N ARG A 111 14.33 7.60 1.02
CA ARG A 111 13.36 8.71 1.16
C ARG A 111 12.79 9.18 -0.16
N LEU A 112 13.62 9.29 -1.20
CA LEU A 112 13.17 9.63 -2.55
C LEU A 112 12.26 8.53 -3.11
N GLY A 113 12.58 7.27 -2.83
CA GLY A 113 11.77 6.11 -3.18
C GLY A 113 10.39 6.15 -2.52
N GLU A 114 10.30 6.54 -1.25
CA GLU A 114 9.00 6.75 -0.56
C GLU A 114 8.16 7.82 -1.29
N VAL A 115 8.77 8.95 -1.65
CA VAL A 115 8.08 10.01 -2.41
C VAL A 115 7.62 9.49 -3.76
N LEU A 116 8.49 8.75 -4.47
CA LEU A 116 8.15 8.17 -5.78
C LEU A 116 6.97 7.21 -5.68
N MET A 117 6.96 6.33 -4.68
CA MET A 117 5.87 5.37 -4.47
C MET A 117 4.55 6.06 -4.17
N VAL A 118 4.55 7.15 -3.38
CA VAL A 118 3.34 7.96 -3.16
C VAL A 118 2.82 8.54 -4.48
N ARG A 119 3.71 9.04 -5.36
CA ARG A 119 3.33 9.56 -6.67
C ARG A 119 2.76 8.47 -7.58
N LEU A 120 3.36 7.29 -7.60
CA LEU A 120 2.85 6.11 -8.32
C LEU A 120 1.43 5.73 -7.86
N LEU A 121 1.22 5.64 -6.54
CA LEU A 121 -0.08 5.31 -5.96
C LEU A 121 -1.14 6.39 -6.29
N ARG A 122 -0.79 7.67 -6.20
CA ARG A 122 -1.69 8.76 -6.60
C ARG A 122 -2.07 8.67 -8.07
N ASN A 123 -1.11 8.38 -8.95
CA ASN A 123 -1.37 8.20 -10.37
C ASN A 123 -2.33 7.02 -10.62
N GLN A 124 -2.15 5.89 -9.92
CA GLN A 124 -3.08 4.75 -10.01
C GLN A 124 -4.49 5.10 -9.53
N ILE A 125 -4.62 5.83 -8.42
CA ILE A 125 -5.93 6.29 -7.92
C ILE A 125 -6.59 7.25 -8.94
N GLN A 126 -5.81 8.14 -9.58
CA GLN A 126 -6.33 9.11 -10.56
C GLN A 126 -6.72 8.45 -11.88
N LYS A 127 -5.98 7.45 -12.35
CA LYS A 127 -6.33 6.67 -13.55
C LYS A 127 -7.62 5.87 -13.38
N GLY A 128 -8.06 5.66 -12.14
CA GLY A 128 -9.15 4.76 -11.79
C GLY A 128 -8.68 3.30 -11.85
N ALA A 129 -9.18 2.48 -10.94
CA ALA A 129 -8.92 1.05 -10.98
C ALA A 129 -9.88 0.40 -11.99
N THR A 130 -9.35 -0.47 -12.84
CA THR A 130 -10.16 -1.25 -13.79
C THR A 130 -10.86 -2.43 -13.10
N GLU A 131 -10.38 -2.81 -11.92
CA GLU A 131 -10.91 -3.92 -11.12
C GLU A 131 -11.36 -3.44 -9.74
N PRO A 132 -12.40 -4.07 -9.16
CA PRO A 132 -12.83 -3.79 -7.80
C PRO A 132 -11.70 -3.99 -6.79
N GLY A 133 -11.56 -3.06 -5.84
CA GLY A 133 -10.52 -3.14 -4.81
C GLY A 133 -10.34 -1.84 -4.03
N LEU A 134 -9.32 -1.82 -3.17
CA LEU A 134 -9.00 -0.63 -2.36
C LEU A 134 -8.78 0.62 -3.21
N LEU A 135 -8.07 0.50 -4.34
CA LEU A 135 -7.77 1.65 -5.20
C LEU A 135 -9.03 2.22 -5.86
N ALA A 136 -9.95 1.36 -6.33
CA ALA A 136 -11.24 1.80 -6.87
C ALA A 136 -12.07 2.52 -5.80
N GLY A 137 -12.14 1.95 -4.58
CA GLY A 137 -12.80 2.61 -3.46
C GLY A 137 -12.18 3.95 -3.06
N LEU A 138 -10.85 4.08 -3.14
CA LEU A 138 -10.15 5.35 -2.88
C LEU A 138 -10.29 6.36 -4.04
N ALA A 139 -10.51 5.89 -5.27
CA ALA A 139 -10.76 6.76 -6.42
C ALA A 139 -12.13 7.44 -6.32
N ASP A 140 -13.17 6.78 -5.83
CA ASP A 140 -14.48 7.39 -5.60
C ASP A 140 -14.43 8.37 -4.41
N PRO A 141 -14.74 9.67 -4.62
CA PRO A 141 -14.66 10.68 -3.55
C PRO A 141 -15.57 10.43 -2.36
N ARG A 142 -16.67 9.68 -2.54
CA ARG A 142 -17.64 9.34 -1.49
C ARG A 142 -17.14 8.17 -0.66
N LEU A 143 -16.77 7.07 -1.33
CA LEU A 143 -16.25 5.88 -0.66
C LEU A 143 -14.93 6.15 0.05
N SER A 144 -14.06 6.99 -0.54
CA SER A 144 -12.78 7.35 0.08
C SER A 144 -12.94 7.98 1.46
N ARG A 145 -14.01 8.75 1.73
CA ARG A 145 -14.28 9.31 3.07
C ARG A 145 -14.53 8.20 4.10
N ALA A 146 -15.38 7.24 3.77
CA ALA A 146 -15.66 6.11 4.65
C ALA A 146 -14.42 5.20 4.85
N ILE A 147 -13.66 4.94 3.78
CA ILE A 147 -12.44 4.13 3.85
C ILE A 147 -11.40 4.81 4.74
N VAL A 148 -11.16 6.11 4.56
CA VAL A 148 -10.23 6.88 5.40
C VAL A 148 -10.69 6.89 6.85
N ALA A 149 -11.98 7.11 7.12
CA ALA A 149 -12.52 7.07 8.48
C ALA A 149 -12.32 5.70 9.15
N MET A 150 -12.49 4.59 8.41
CA MET A 150 -12.18 3.25 8.90
C MET A 150 -10.68 3.06 9.20
N HIS A 151 -9.81 3.62 8.36
CA HIS A 151 -8.36 3.52 8.52
C HIS A 151 -7.84 4.33 9.71
N ASP A 152 -8.35 5.55 9.89
CA ASP A 152 -7.95 6.45 10.97
C ASP A 152 -8.48 5.98 12.33
N HIS A 153 -9.67 5.37 12.34
CA HIS A 153 -10.35 4.94 13.57
C HIS A 153 -10.77 3.46 13.53
N PRO A 154 -9.81 2.51 13.35
CA PRO A 154 -10.13 1.09 13.19
C PRO A 154 -10.76 0.47 14.44
N GLY A 155 -10.49 1.02 15.63
CA GLY A 155 -11.06 0.56 16.91
C GLY A 155 -12.47 1.08 17.22
N ARG A 156 -13.00 2.02 16.42
CA ARG A 156 -14.37 2.51 16.60
C ARG A 156 -15.38 1.42 16.21
N LEU A 157 -16.48 1.30 16.95
CA LEU A 157 -17.59 0.38 16.64
C LEU A 157 -18.44 0.97 15.50
N TRP A 158 -17.92 0.88 14.29
CA TRP A 158 -18.59 1.34 13.08
C TRP A 158 -19.79 0.48 12.72
N THR A 159 -20.92 1.11 12.42
CA THR A 159 -22.06 0.49 11.73
C THR A 159 -22.04 0.85 10.24
N ASN A 160 -22.78 0.09 9.43
CA ASN A 160 -22.96 0.47 8.02
C ASN A 160 -23.65 1.84 7.87
N ALA A 161 -24.52 2.22 8.81
CA ALA A 161 -25.16 3.53 8.81
C ALA A 161 -24.16 4.66 9.06
N ASP A 162 -23.24 4.50 10.03
CA ASP A 162 -22.18 5.48 10.28
C ASP A 162 -21.29 5.67 9.04
N LEU A 163 -20.89 4.57 8.41
CA LEU A 163 -20.03 4.60 7.22
C LEU A 163 -20.76 5.21 6.01
N ALA A 164 -22.05 4.95 5.85
CA ALA A 164 -22.88 5.59 4.84
C ALA A 164 -22.98 7.11 5.05
N GLN A 165 -23.10 7.55 6.31
CA GLN A 165 -23.08 8.96 6.69
C GLN A 165 -21.72 9.61 6.35
N GLU A 166 -20.59 8.97 6.66
CA GLU A 166 -19.26 9.45 6.27
C GLU A 166 -19.14 9.59 4.74
N ALA A 167 -19.70 8.63 4.00
CA ALA A 167 -19.73 8.67 2.54
C ALA A 167 -20.69 9.75 1.98
N GLY A 168 -21.64 10.26 2.78
CA GLY A 168 -22.70 11.16 2.34
C GLY A 168 -23.72 10.45 1.43
N LEU A 169 -24.01 9.18 1.71
CA LEU A 169 -24.90 8.32 0.93
C LEU A 169 -26.00 7.72 1.83
N SER A 170 -27.11 7.31 1.21
CA SER A 170 -28.07 6.42 1.89
C SER A 170 -27.43 5.06 2.15
N LEU A 171 -27.87 4.35 3.19
CA LEU A 171 -27.34 3.04 3.57
C LEU A 171 -27.36 2.02 2.41
N SER A 172 -28.48 1.97 1.67
CA SER A 172 -28.63 1.07 0.52
C SER A 172 -27.61 1.41 -0.58
N ARG A 173 -27.54 2.68 -0.97
CA ARG A 173 -26.62 3.13 -2.03
C ARG A 173 -25.17 2.97 -1.64
N PHE A 174 -24.83 3.23 -0.38
CA PHE A 174 -23.47 3.00 0.14
C PHE A 174 -23.08 1.52 0.05
N SER A 175 -23.96 0.62 0.52
CA SER A 175 -23.66 -0.82 0.53
C SER A 175 -23.51 -1.38 -0.88
N GLU A 176 -24.37 -0.96 -1.81
CA GLU A 176 -24.29 -1.35 -3.23
C GLU A 176 -23.00 -0.85 -3.87
N LEU A 177 -22.72 0.46 -3.75
CA LEU A 177 -21.56 1.07 -4.38
C LEU A 177 -20.25 0.53 -3.79
N PHE A 178 -20.20 0.36 -2.46
CA PHE A 178 -19.01 -0.19 -1.81
C PHE A 178 -18.73 -1.63 -2.27
N GLY A 179 -19.79 -2.45 -2.37
CA GLY A 179 -19.66 -3.82 -2.89
C GLY A 179 -19.19 -3.87 -4.34
N ALA A 180 -19.69 -2.99 -5.18
CA ALA A 180 -19.30 -2.90 -6.59
C ALA A 180 -17.85 -2.44 -6.77
N GLU A 181 -17.46 -1.34 -6.08
CA GLU A 181 -16.14 -0.71 -6.25
C GLU A 181 -15.03 -1.43 -5.46
N VAL A 182 -15.33 -1.90 -4.22
CA VAL A 182 -14.33 -2.51 -3.34
C VAL A 182 -14.32 -4.04 -3.42
N GLY A 183 -15.40 -4.65 -3.91
CA GLY A 183 -15.51 -6.10 -4.08
C GLY A 183 -15.90 -6.87 -2.80
N GLU A 184 -16.17 -6.16 -1.70
CA GLU A 184 -16.57 -6.78 -0.43
C GLU A 184 -17.51 -5.85 0.37
N THR A 185 -18.14 -6.37 1.42
CA THR A 185 -18.99 -5.53 2.27
C THR A 185 -18.18 -4.55 3.13
N PRO A 186 -18.71 -3.35 3.49
CA PRO A 186 -17.98 -2.38 4.29
C PRO A 186 -17.44 -2.94 5.62
N ILE A 187 -18.27 -3.68 6.35
CA ILE A 187 -17.85 -4.31 7.62
C ILE A 187 -16.89 -5.49 7.38
N GLY A 188 -17.00 -6.18 6.25
CA GLY A 188 -16.04 -7.21 5.81
C GLY A 188 -14.66 -6.60 5.61
N TYR A 189 -14.61 -5.51 4.85
CA TYR A 189 -13.40 -4.71 4.63
C TYR A 189 -12.77 -4.23 5.95
N LEU A 190 -13.56 -3.59 6.83
CA LEU A 190 -13.08 -3.12 8.13
C LEU A 190 -12.52 -4.26 8.99
N ARG A 191 -13.19 -5.42 8.99
CA ARG A 191 -12.71 -6.61 9.72
C ARG A 191 -11.36 -7.08 9.20
N ARG A 192 -11.19 -7.15 7.88
CA ARG A 192 -9.93 -7.49 7.23
C ARG A 192 -8.84 -6.47 7.57
N TRP A 193 -9.14 -5.18 7.49
CA TRP A 193 -8.25 -4.09 7.87
C TRP A 193 -7.76 -4.23 9.32
N ARG A 194 -8.67 -4.44 10.27
CA ARG A 194 -8.36 -4.67 11.68
C ARG A 194 -7.42 -5.86 11.89
N LEU A 195 -7.64 -6.95 11.17
CA LEU A 195 -6.79 -8.14 11.28
C LEU A 195 -5.37 -7.89 10.73
N ILE A 196 -5.23 -7.10 9.67
CA ILE A 196 -3.93 -6.67 9.14
C ILE A 196 -3.16 -5.86 10.18
N LEU A 197 -3.80 -4.85 10.78
CA LEU A 197 -3.18 -4.04 11.83
C LEU A 197 -2.86 -4.87 13.08
N ALA A 198 -3.76 -5.77 13.46
CA ALA A 198 -3.55 -6.68 14.59
C ALA A 198 -2.35 -7.60 14.36
N HIS A 199 -2.15 -8.09 13.13
CA HIS A 199 -0.98 -8.89 12.79
C HIS A 199 0.32 -8.10 12.98
N GLN A 200 0.37 -6.84 12.53
CA GLN A 200 1.52 -5.96 12.73
C GLN A 200 1.82 -5.70 14.22
N ASP A 201 0.78 -5.43 15.01
CA ASP A 201 0.91 -5.18 16.45
C ASP A 201 1.45 -6.42 17.20
N LEU A 202 0.93 -7.61 16.86
CA LEU A 202 1.41 -8.87 17.43
C LEU A 202 2.87 -9.17 17.07
N MET A 203 3.27 -8.89 15.83
CA MET A 203 4.68 -9.02 15.41
C MET A 203 5.61 -8.05 16.14
N ARG A 204 5.11 -6.92 16.63
CA ARG A 204 5.83 -5.99 17.52
C ARG A 204 5.84 -6.42 18.98
N GLY A 205 5.19 -7.53 19.31
CA GLY A 205 5.17 -8.09 20.66
C GLY A 205 3.97 -7.70 21.52
N ASP A 206 2.99 -6.97 20.98
CA ASP A 206 1.80 -6.58 21.72
C ASP A 206 1.01 -7.79 22.26
N ARG A 207 0.36 -7.64 23.41
CA ARG A 207 -0.44 -8.71 24.04
C ARG A 207 -1.74 -8.94 23.28
N VAL A 208 -2.13 -10.18 23.11
CA VAL A 208 -3.33 -10.61 22.36
C VAL A 208 -4.59 -9.91 22.88
N GLU A 209 -4.77 -9.81 24.20
CA GLU A 209 -5.93 -9.18 24.82
C GLU A 209 -5.98 -7.67 24.55
N ALA A 210 -4.81 -7.01 24.56
CA ALA A 210 -4.70 -5.58 24.25
C ALA A 210 -5.03 -5.30 22.79
N VAL A 211 -4.52 -6.14 21.88
CA VAL A 211 -4.78 -6.06 20.43
C VAL A 211 -6.27 -6.30 20.14
N ALA A 212 -6.87 -7.35 20.73
CA ALA A 212 -8.29 -7.65 20.55
C ALA A 212 -9.17 -6.44 20.95
N ARG A 213 -8.88 -5.82 22.10
CA ARG A 213 -9.60 -4.63 22.58
C ARG A 213 -9.37 -3.41 21.69
N ARG A 214 -8.13 -3.16 21.25
CA ARG A 214 -7.75 -2.05 20.36
C ARG A 214 -8.57 -2.06 19.07
N TYR A 215 -8.82 -3.25 18.52
CA TYR A 215 -9.54 -3.41 17.25
C TYR A 215 -11.01 -3.80 17.41
N ALA A 216 -11.60 -3.47 18.59
CA ALA A 216 -13.03 -3.62 18.87
C ALA A 216 -13.57 -5.06 18.72
N TYR A 217 -12.77 -6.06 19.10
CA TYR A 217 -13.28 -7.41 19.29
C TYR A 217 -13.89 -7.55 20.68
N GLY A 218 -15.11 -8.09 20.75
CA GLY A 218 -15.87 -8.25 21.99
C GLY A 218 -15.24 -9.23 22.98
N SER A 219 -14.37 -10.15 22.51
CA SER A 219 -13.61 -11.05 23.36
C SER A 219 -12.30 -11.50 22.70
N PRO A 220 -11.27 -11.86 23.50
CA PRO A 220 -10.01 -12.44 22.98
C PRO A 220 -10.22 -13.74 22.19
N GLU A 221 -11.21 -14.54 22.58
CA GLU A 221 -11.54 -15.81 21.90
C GLU A 221 -12.15 -15.53 20.52
N GLY A 222 -13.04 -14.53 20.44
CA GLY A 222 -13.62 -14.08 19.16
C GLY A 222 -12.55 -13.56 18.21
N PHE A 223 -11.61 -12.76 18.73
CA PHE A 223 -10.44 -12.31 18.00
C PHE A 223 -9.57 -13.48 17.53
N THR A 224 -9.23 -14.42 18.43
CA THR A 224 -8.39 -15.59 18.11
C THR A 224 -8.99 -16.44 17.00
N ARG A 225 -10.31 -16.68 17.02
CA ARG A 225 -11.01 -17.40 15.94
C ARG A 225 -10.91 -16.66 14.60
N ALA A 226 -11.19 -15.34 14.60
CA ALA A 226 -11.12 -14.54 13.40
C ALA A 226 -9.70 -14.48 12.81
N PHE A 227 -8.71 -14.31 13.68
CA PHE A 227 -7.29 -14.27 13.31
C PHE A 227 -6.81 -15.59 12.72
N ARG A 228 -7.13 -16.72 13.39
CA ARG A 228 -6.79 -18.06 12.88
C ARG A 228 -7.45 -18.36 11.53
N LYS A 229 -8.70 -17.90 11.33
CA LYS A 229 -9.38 -18.04 10.04
C LYS A 229 -8.67 -17.26 8.93
N ALA A 230 -8.11 -16.08 9.24
CA ALA A 230 -7.45 -15.21 8.26
C ALA A 230 -6.01 -15.64 7.95
N TYR A 231 -5.26 -16.10 8.97
CA TYR A 231 -3.82 -16.35 8.84
C TYR A 231 -3.38 -17.80 9.03
N GLY A 232 -4.30 -18.70 9.36
CA GLY A 232 -3.99 -20.12 9.59
C GLY A 232 -3.31 -20.42 10.92
N VAL A 233 -2.84 -19.41 11.66
CA VAL A 233 -2.07 -19.54 12.90
C VAL A 233 -2.74 -18.82 14.06
N ALA A 234 -2.42 -19.22 15.29
CA ALA A 234 -2.94 -18.55 16.48
C ALA A 234 -2.18 -17.22 16.72
N PRO A 235 -2.84 -16.14 17.22
CA PRO A 235 -2.18 -14.87 17.49
C PRO A 235 -0.97 -14.99 18.42
N VAL A 236 -1.04 -15.88 19.41
CA VAL A 236 0.02 -16.09 20.41
C VAL A 236 1.31 -16.63 19.78
N SER A 237 1.24 -17.40 18.69
CA SER A 237 2.43 -17.96 18.03
C SER A 237 3.31 -16.91 17.37
N LEU A 238 2.76 -15.75 16.99
CA LEU A 238 3.53 -14.67 16.38
C LEU A 238 4.46 -13.95 17.37
N ARG A 239 4.09 -13.93 18.66
CA ARG A 239 4.91 -13.30 19.71
C ARG A 239 6.19 -14.05 20.02
N THR A 240 6.22 -15.34 19.76
CA THR A 240 7.37 -16.22 20.06
C THR A 240 8.50 -16.05 19.03
N VAL A 241 8.23 -15.45 17.89
CA VAL A 241 9.22 -15.23 16.80
C VAL A 241 9.97 -13.89 16.97
N ALA A 242 9.44 -12.99 17.79
CA ALA A 242 9.98 -11.64 18.00
C ALA A 242 10.90 -11.51 19.24
N ALA A 243 11.19 -12.62 19.93
CA ALA A 243 12.12 -12.74 21.06
C ALA A 243 13.37 -13.49 20.62
#